data_099b88ef6edc25ea2b750d70fd6de707
#
_entry.id   099b88ef6edc25ea2b750d70fd6de707
#
_cell.length_a   1.000
_cell.length_b   1.000
_cell.length_c   1.000
_cell.angle_alpha   90.00
_cell.angle_beta   90.00
_cell.angle_gamma   90.00
#
_symmetry.space_group_name_H-M   'P 1'
#
loop_
_entity.id
_entity.type
_entity.pdbx_description
1 polymer ?
#
loop_
_entity_poly.entity_id
_entity_poly.type
_entity_poly.pdbx_seq_one_letter_code
_entity_poly.pdbx_strand_id
1 'polypeptide(L)'
;YNEVSICSNGWIAFGESELESFRNYSIPGAGGPLKMVAAFWDDLTTDNGGQVYRLVTDDFVIIQWNQMKIHQHGGNNDRNTFQMILYNPSNPDHITQSGDGEIKIQYKEFNNTTNGDYSQYTPYHGCYSTVGIENHQATVGLEYTFDNKYPDAAAHLQDESAIFITTRNTTVLSSGDVNQDDEVNILDIIVVINHILVIEE
;
A
#
# COMPACT_ATOMS: atom_id res chain seq x y z
N TYR A 1 -4.35 -17.46 -5.07
CA TYR A 1 -5.73 -17.22 -4.62
C TYR A 1 -6.59 -16.84 -5.82
N ASN A 2 -7.85 -17.29 -5.84
CA ASN A 2 -8.81 -17.02 -6.93
C ASN A 2 -9.83 -15.95 -6.53
N GLU A 3 -9.78 -15.50 -5.30
CA GLU A 3 -10.69 -14.50 -4.75
C GLU A 3 -9.99 -13.61 -3.72
N VAL A 4 -10.57 -12.46 -3.49
CA VAL A 4 -10.13 -11.46 -2.52
C VAL A 4 -11.36 -10.85 -1.85
N SER A 5 -11.33 -10.76 -0.53
CA SER A 5 -12.30 -10.02 0.27
C SER A 5 -11.86 -8.56 0.36
N ILE A 6 -12.79 -7.65 0.12
CA ILE A 6 -12.53 -6.20 0.12
C ILE A 6 -13.34 -5.57 1.24
N CYS A 7 -12.68 -4.84 2.13
CA CYS A 7 -13.32 -4.12 3.22
C CYS A 7 -13.30 -2.60 2.97
N SER A 8 -14.41 -1.93 3.33
CA SER A 8 -14.47 -0.46 3.28
C SER A 8 -13.41 0.21 4.16
N ASN A 9 -12.93 -0.48 5.18
CA ASN A 9 -11.92 -0.01 6.12
C ASN A 9 -10.47 -0.04 5.57
N GLY A 10 -10.30 0.00 4.22
CA GLY A 10 -9.03 0.26 3.56
C GLY A 10 -8.08 -0.92 3.47
N TRP A 11 -8.59 -2.15 3.55
CA TRP A 11 -7.79 -3.37 3.44
C TRP A 11 -8.47 -4.43 2.57
N ILE A 12 -7.67 -5.39 2.13
CA ILE A 12 -8.11 -6.63 1.49
C ILE A 12 -7.53 -7.84 2.21
N ALA A 13 -8.17 -8.99 2.03
CA ALA A 13 -7.63 -10.29 2.41
C ALA A 13 -7.69 -11.26 1.23
N PHE A 14 -6.64 -12.02 1.00
CA PHE A 14 -6.65 -13.06 -0.02
C PHE A 14 -7.49 -14.25 0.46
N GLY A 15 -8.49 -14.65 -0.34
CA GLY A 15 -9.51 -15.63 0.00
C GLY A 15 -10.72 -15.00 0.69
N GLU A 16 -11.58 -15.86 1.22
CA GLU A 16 -12.80 -15.45 1.91
C GLU A 16 -12.50 -14.94 3.34
N SER A 17 -13.14 -13.84 3.70
CA SER A 17 -13.14 -13.30 5.05
C SER A 17 -14.47 -12.58 5.30
N GLU A 18 -15.10 -12.88 6.42
CA GLU A 18 -16.31 -12.18 6.91
C GLU A 18 -15.97 -11.08 7.91
N LEU A 19 -14.68 -10.80 8.13
CA LEU A 19 -14.26 -9.77 9.06
C LEU A 19 -14.52 -8.37 8.48
N GLU A 20 -14.94 -7.47 9.35
CA GLU A 20 -15.17 -6.06 9.06
C GLU A 20 -14.26 -5.18 9.91
N SER A 21 -13.06 -5.69 10.24
CA SER A 21 -12.14 -5.05 11.19
C SER A 21 -11.89 -3.59 10.83
N PHE A 22 -12.43 -2.69 11.65
CA PHE A 22 -12.26 -1.26 11.51
C PHE A 22 -11.14 -0.73 12.44
N ARG A 23 -10.93 -1.39 13.57
CA ARG A 23 -9.84 -1.06 14.49
C ARG A 23 -8.54 -1.59 13.94
N ASN A 24 -7.64 -0.71 13.62
CA ASN A 24 -6.33 -1.05 13.07
C ASN A 24 -5.32 -1.37 14.17
N TYR A 25 -4.43 -2.28 13.87
CA TYR A 25 -3.35 -2.74 14.73
C TYR A 25 -2.04 -2.80 13.96
N SER A 26 -0.95 -3.05 14.67
CA SER A 26 0.34 -3.32 14.06
C SER A 26 0.33 -4.60 13.19
N ILE A 27 1.06 -4.59 12.10
CA ILE A 27 1.28 -5.71 11.17
C ILE A 27 2.74 -6.19 11.27
N PRO A 28 3.02 -7.50 11.39
CA PRO A 28 2.07 -8.60 11.48
C PRO A 28 1.46 -8.72 12.87
N GLY A 29 0.22 -9.20 12.93
CA GLY A 29 -0.42 -9.39 14.23
C GLY A 29 -1.90 -9.75 14.19
N ALA A 30 -2.46 -9.88 15.39
CA ALA A 30 -3.89 -10.13 15.55
C ALA A 30 -4.69 -8.83 15.37
N GLY A 31 -5.94 -8.95 14.92
CA GLY A 31 -6.90 -7.84 14.84
C GLY A 31 -7.50 -7.64 13.46
N GLY A 32 -6.75 -7.95 12.40
CA GLY A 32 -7.22 -8.02 11.02
C GLY A 32 -7.44 -9.46 10.55
N PRO A 33 -7.89 -9.65 9.31
CA PRO A 33 -7.94 -10.95 8.69
C PRO A 33 -6.54 -11.44 8.35
N LEU A 34 -6.34 -12.76 8.33
CA LEU A 34 -5.12 -13.37 7.83
C LEU A 34 -4.92 -13.06 6.34
N LYS A 35 -3.68 -13.03 5.85
CA LYS A 35 -3.33 -12.75 4.44
C LYS A 35 -3.76 -11.35 4.01
N MET A 36 -3.62 -10.41 4.89
CA MET A 36 -4.09 -9.04 4.68
C MET A 36 -3.07 -8.20 3.91
N VAL A 37 -3.59 -7.33 3.07
CA VAL A 37 -2.88 -6.14 2.57
C VAL A 37 -3.69 -4.92 2.97
N ALA A 38 -3.09 -4.08 3.78
CA ALA A 38 -3.67 -2.83 4.27
C ALA A 38 -3.13 -1.66 3.45
N ALA A 39 -3.98 -1.00 2.69
CA ALA A 39 -3.62 0.22 1.97
C ALA A 39 -3.79 1.47 2.85
N PHE A 40 -4.81 1.48 3.67
CA PHE A 40 -5.13 2.53 4.64
C PHE A 40 -6.12 1.94 5.64
N TRP A 41 -5.65 1.02 6.48
CA TRP A 41 -6.53 0.37 7.45
C TRP A 41 -6.83 1.31 8.60
N ASP A 42 -8.07 1.73 8.66
CA ASP A 42 -8.64 2.59 9.69
C ASP A 42 -10.16 2.43 9.68
N ASP A 43 -10.86 3.04 10.62
CA ASP A 43 -12.32 3.11 10.65
C ASP A 43 -12.83 4.06 9.56
N LEU A 44 -12.92 3.54 8.33
CA LEU A 44 -13.36 4.32 7.17
C LEU A 44 -14.86 4.16 6.93
N THR A 45 -15.49 5.27 6.56
CA THR A 45 -16.91 5.30 6.22
C THR A 45 -17.13 5.76 4.77
N THR A 46 -18.19 5.21 4.16
CA THR A 46 -18.71 5.65 2.86
C THR A 46 -19.68 6.80 2.97
N ASP A 47 -19.95 7.30 4.17
CA ASP A 47 -20.85 8.42 4.39
C ASP A 47 -20.43 9.65 3.58
N ASN A 48 -21.44 10.40 3.13
CA ASN A 48 -21.24 11.63 2.36
C ASN A 48 -20.48 11.43 1.02
N GLY A 49 -20.67 10.31 0.35
CA GLY A 49 -20.21 10.09 -1.03
C GLY A 49 -18.93 9.27 -1.16
N GLY A 50 -18.41 8.70 -0.07
CA GLY A 50 -17.34 7.70 -0.15
C GLY A 50 -17.83 6.44 -0.85
N GLN A 51 -16.97 5.80 -1.65
CA GLN A 51 -17.31 4.59 -2.40
C GLN A 51 -16.09 3.69 -2.60
N VAL A 52 -16.32 2.38 -2.67
CA VAL A 52 -15.31 1.41 -3.04
C VAL A 52 -15.65 0.85 -4.41
N TYR A 53 -14.70 0.95 -5.33
CA TYR A 53 -14.82 0.46 -6.70
C TYR A 53 -13.86 -0.67 -6.96
N ARG A 54 -14.20 -1.53 -7.94
CA ARG A 54 -13.28 -2.52 -8.48
C ARG A 54 -13.30 -2.51 -9.99
N LEU A 55 -12.13 -2.76 -10.59
CA LEU A 55 -11.95 -3.07 -12.00
C LEU A 55 -11.16 -4.38 -12.11
N VAL A 56 -11.64 -5.30 -12.91
CA VAL A 56 -10.97 -6.57 -13.18
C VAL A 56 -10.64 -6.64 -14.66
N THR A 57 -9.38 -6.92 -14.98
CA THR A 57 -8.89 -7.18 -16.34
C THR A 57 -8.13 -8.51 -16.35
N ASP A 58 -7.61 -8.91 -17.50
CA ASP A 58 -6.75 -10.10 -17.60
C ASP A 58 -5.37 -9.86 -16.95
N ASP A 59 -4.90 -8.61 -16.91
CA ASP A 59 -3.56 -8.26 -16.43
C ASP A 59 -3.52 -7.83 -14.96
N PHE A 60 -4.61 -7.29 -14.43
CA PHE A 60 -4.66 -6.78 -13.06
C PHE A 60 -6.07 -6.63 -12.51
N VAL A 61 -6.15 -6.55 -11.19
CA VAL A 61 -7.34 -6.09 -10.45
C VAL A 61 -7.01 -4.77 -9.77
N ILE A 62 -7.86 -3.75 -9.97
CA ILE A 62 -7.80 -2.49 -9.22
C ILE A 62 -8.94 -2.47 -8.22
N ILE A 63 -8.61 -2.13 -6.97
CA ILE A 63 -9.57 -1.80 -5.92
C ILE A 63 -9.31 -0.36 -5.53
N GLN A 64 -10.33 0.48 -5.61
CA GLN A 64 -10.22 1.91 -5.29
C GLN A 64 -11.18 2.29 -4.19
N TRP A 65 -10.65 2.87 -3.14
CA TRP A 65 -11.38 3.59 -2.12
C TRP A 65 -11.39 5.07 -2.50
N ASN A 66 -12.58 5.58 -2.83
CA ASN A 66 -12.73 6.94 -3.36
C ASN A 66 -13.47 7.81 -2.36
N GLN A 67 -12.87 8.94 -2.01
CA GLN A 67 -13.46 9.96 -1.14
C GLN A 67 -13.93 9.40 0.22
N MET A 68 -13.19 8.44 0.76
CA MET A 68 -13.46 7.82 2.06
C MET A 68 -13.16 8.81 3.19
N LYS A 69 -13.95 8.76 4.25
CA LYS A 69 -13.70 9.53 5.47
C LYS A 69 -13.32 8.60 6.61
N ILE A 70 -12.48 9.08 7.51
CA ILE A 70 -12.28 8.44 8.81
C ILE A 70 -13.53 8.68 9.64
N HIS A 71 -14.11 7.61 10.18
CA HIS A 71 -15.37 7.68 10.96
C HIS A 71 -15.16 8.53 12.22
N GLN A 72 -16.10 9.43 12.48
CA GLN A 72 -16.15 10.34 13.64
C GLN A 72 -15.02 11.37 13.77
N HIS A 73 -13.95 11.30 12.99
CA HIS A 73 -12.74 12.10 13.23
C HIS A 73 -12.29 12.98 12.05
N GLY A 74 -12.82 12.77 10.87
CA GLY A 74 -12.47 13.61 9.74
C GLY A 74 -13.25 14.92 9.71
N GLY A 75 -12.58 16.05 9.50
CA GLY A 75 -13.23 17.27 9.05
C GLY A 75 -14.01 17.05 7.75
N ASN A 76 -14.89 17.95 7.37
CA ASN A 76 -15.68 17.77 6.13
C ASN A 76 -14.83 17.66 4.86
N ASN A 77 -13.57 18.09 4.91
CA ASN A 77 -12.64 18.09 3.79
C ASN A 77 -11.57 16.98 3.88
N ASP A 78 -11.50 16.22 4.99
CA ASP A 78 -10.49 15.18 5.17
C ASP A 78 -10.96 13.90 4.48
N ARG A 79 -10.70 13.82 3.19
CA ARG A 79 -11.02 12.69 2.34
C ARG A 79 -9.76 11.93 1.99
N ASN A 80 -9.90 10.62 1.88
CA ASN A 80 -8.87 9.74 1.41
C ASN A 80 -9.29 9.12 0.09
N THR A 81 -8.43 9.21 -0.91
CA THR A 81 -8.62 8.55 -2.20
C THR A 81 -7.36 7.77 -2.53
N PHE A 82 -7.47 6.47 -2.54
CA PHE A 82 -6.35 5.57 -2.79
C PHE A 82 -6.81 4.32 -3.51
N GLN A 83 -5.87 3.61 -4.11
CA GLN A 83 -6.15 2.36 -4.79
C GLN A 83 -5.04 1.34 -4.60
N MET A 84 -5.42 0.09 -4.71
CA MET A 84 -4.54 -1.06 -4.74
C MET A 84 -4.66 -1.73 -6.11
N ILE A 85 -3.53 -2.03 -6.73
CA ILE A 85 -3.43 -2.74 -7.99
C ILE A 85 -2.76 -4.07 -7.69
N LEU A 86 -3.47 -5.16 -7.96
CA LEU A 86 -2.97 -6.52 -7.87
C LEU A 86 -2.65 -6.99 -9.28
N TYR A 87 -1.38 -7.17 -9.60
CA TYR A 87 -0.97 -7.62 -10.92
C TYR A 87 -1.10 -9.13 -11.06
N ASN A 88 -1.54 -9.56 -12.24
CA ASN A 88 -1.67 -10.99 -12.53
C ASN A 88 -0.28 -11.63 -12.69
N PRO A 89 0.10 -12.61 -11.83
CA PRO A 89 1.39 -13.27 -11.93
C PRO A 89 1.57 -14.12 -13.20
N SER A 90 0.49 -14.35 -13.96
CA SER A 90 0.58 -15.00 -15.28
C SER A 90 1.10 -14.05 -16.37
N ASN A 91 1.10 -12.73 -16.12
CA ASN A 91 1.71 -11.77 -17.02
C ASN A 91 3.23 -11.76 -16.81
N PRO A 92 4.05 -12.05 -17.86
CA PRO A 92 5.51 -12.09 -17.74
C PRO A 92 6.13 -10.81 -17.18
N ASP A 93 5.50 -9.65 -17.41
CA ASP A 93 6.00 -8.37 -16.95
C ASP A 93 5.83 -8.17 -15.43
N HIS A 94 4.99 -8.99 -14.79
CA HIS A 94 4.63 -8.89 -13.38
C HIS A 94 4.86 -10.16 -12.57
N ILE A 95 5.40 -11.20 -13.18
CA ILE A 95 5.77 -12.42 -12.46
C ILE A 95 7.07 -12.19 -11.67
N THR A 96 7.08 -12.57 -10.41
CA THR A 96 8.27 -12.57 -9.57
C THR A 96 8.97 -13.94 -9.58
N GLN A 97 10.18 -14.04 -9.05
CA GLN A 97 10.90 -15.32 -8.96
C GLN A 97 10.20 -16.34 -8.05
N SER A 98 9.46 -15.87 -7.05
CA SER A 98 8.65 -16.71 -6.16
C SER A 98 7.31 -17.14 -6.78
N GLY A 99 6.97 -16.60 -7.98
CA GLY A 99 5.69 -16.85 -8.64
C GLY A 99 4.54 -16.00 -8.09
N ASP A 100 4.82 -15.06 -7.20
CA ASP A 100 3.84 -14.10 -6.68
C ASP A 100 3.62 -12.96 -7.67
N GLY A 101 2.42 -12.39 -7.68
CA GLY A 101 2.13 -11.15 -8.38
C GLY A 101 2.63 -9.92 -7.59
N GLU A 102 2.93 -8.88 -8.31
CA GLU A 102 3.29 -7.60 -7.72
C GLU A 102 2.06 -6.85 -7.21
N ILE A 103 2.24 -5.98 -6.23
CA ILE A 103 1.17 -5.14 -5.68
C ILE A 103 1.64 -3.69 -5.70
N LYS A 104 0.78 -2.79 -6.19
CA LYS A 104 1.01 -1.35 -6.09
C LYS A 104 -0.10 -0.73 -5.27
N ILE A 105 0.25 0.05 -4.27
CA ILE A 105 -0.67 0.90 -3.52
C ILE A 105 -0.34 2.33 -3.90
N GLN A 106 -1.34 3.12 -4.29
CA GLN A 106 -1.10 4.52 -4.65
C GLN A 106 -2.19 5.42 -4.07
N TYR A 107 -1.76 6.60 -3.66
CA TYR A 107 -2.56 7.58 -2.95
C TYR A 107 -2.70 8.83 -3.79
N LYS A 108 -3.92 9.21 -4.12
CA LYS A 108 -4.22 10.50 -4.70
C LYS A 108 -4.37 11.54 -3.59
N GLU A 109 -5.05 11.16 -2.51
CA GLU A 109 -5.27 11.97 -1.32
C GLU A 109 -5.00 11.09 -0.10
N PHE A 110 -4.09 11.51 0.74
CA PHE A 110 -3.66 10.80 1.95
C PHE A 110 -3.77 11.70 3.17
N ASN A 111 -4.97 11.77 3.75
CA ASN A 111 -5.28 12.52 4.96
C ASN A 111 -5.29 11.59 6.17
N ASN A 112 -4.13 11.21 6.64
CA ASN A 112 -3.95 10.34 7.79
C ASN A 112 -4.05 11.16 9.08
N THR A 113 -5.24 11.65 9.37
CA THR A 113 -5.53 12.53 10.48
C THR A 113 -6.37 11.84 11.55
N THR A 114 -6.12 12.16 12.81
CA THR A 114 -6.92 11.70 13.93
C THR A 114 -7.07 12.81 14.98
N ASN A 115 -8.17 12.79 15.69
CA ASN A 115 -8.38 13.69 16.85
C ASN A 115 -7.79 13.13 18.15
N GLY A 116 -7.20 11.95 18.11
CA GLY A 116 -6.61 11.31 19.26
C GLY A 116 -7.60 10.73 20.27
N ASP A 117 -8.89 10.74 19.98
CA ASP A 117 -9.92 10.24 20.87
C ASP A 117 -9.91 8.73 21.08
N TYR A 118 -9.24 8.00 20.20
CA TYR A 118 -9.03 6.56 20.37
C TYR A 118 -8.12 6.19 21.54
N SER A 119 -7.37 7.13 22.08
CA SER A 119 -6.57 6.90 23.28
C SER A 119 -7.37 6.42 24.49
N GLN A 120 -8.69 6.60 24.48
CA GLN A 120 -9.57 6.15 25.53
C GLN A 120 -9.95 4.67 25.42
N TYR A 121 -9.82 4.05 24.25
CA TYR A 121 -10.39 2.73 24.02
C TYR A 121 -9.41 1.60 24.20
N THR A 122 -8.18 1.73 23.79
CA THR A 122 -7.12 0.75 24.14
C THR A 122 -5.73 1.28 23.77
N PRO A 123 -4.67 0.87 24.49
CA PRO A 123 -3.29 1.13 24.05
C PRO A 123 -2.88 0.33 22.81
N TYR A 124 -3.77 -0.46 22.22
CA TYR A 124 -3.47 -1.41 21.14
C TYR A 124 -4.14 -1.07 19.81
N HIS A 125 -5.05 -0.14 19.81
CA HIS A 125 -5.69 0.37 18.59
C HIS A 125 -4.94 1.60 18.12
N GLY A 126 -4.52 1.63 16.84
CA GLY A 126 -3.84 2.79 16.25
C GLY A 126 -4.74 4.02 16.22
N CYS A 127 -4.14 5.17 16.47
CA CYS A 127 -4.81 6.47 16.29
C CYS A 127 -4.74 6.97 14.85
N TYR A 128 -3.89 6.37 14.04
CA TYR A 128 -3.67 6.65 12.62
C TYR A 128 -3.70 5.35 11.85
N SER A 129 -3.87 5.43 10.55
CA SER A 129 -3.98 4.25 9.71
C SER A 129 -2.78 3.31 9.82
N THR A 130 -3.02 2.03 9.56
CA THR A 130 -1.99 1.02 9.32
C THR A 130 -1.85 0.77 7.83
N VAL A 131 -0.62 0.75 7.35
CA VAL A 131 -0.27 0.35 5.99
C VAL A 131 0.75 -0.77 6.04
N GLY A 132 0.48 -1.88 5.35
CA GLY A 132 1.37 -3.03 5.38
C GLY A 132 0.77 -4.29 4.75
N ILE A 133 1.52 -5.38 4.83
CA ILE A 133 1.15 -6.69 4.32
C ILE A 133 1.57 -7.78 5.30
N GLU A 134 0.76 -8.82 5.44
CA GLU A 134 1.08 -9.96 6.28
C GLU A 134 0.71 -11.30 5.64
N ASN A 135 1.38 -12.35 6.12
CA ASN A 135 1.22 -13.71 5.64
C ASN A 135 -0.09 -14.36 6.16
N HIS A 136 -0.30 -15.61 5.73
CA HIS A 136 -1.48 -16.40 6.07
C HIS A 136 -1.59 -16.81 7.55
N GLN A 137 -0.59 -16.52 8.37
CA GLN A 137 -0.57 -16.81 9.80
C GLN A 137 -0.50 -15.54 10.65
N ALA A 138 -0.44 -14.36 10.04
CA ALA A 138 -0.20 -13.08 10.71
C ALA A 138 1.06 -13.08 11.62
N THR A 139 2.09 -13.83 11.23
CA THR A 139 3.35 -13.99 11.98
C THR A 139 4.54 -13.38 11.26
N VAL A 140 4.43 -13.16 9.96
CA VAL A 140 5.43 -12.51 9.11
C VAL A 140 4.73 -11.45 8.29
N GLY A 141 5.27 -10.25 8.27
CA GLY A 141 4.71 -9.14 7.54
C GLY A 141 5.70 -8.00 7.39
N LEU A 142 5.29 -7.01 6.62
CA LEU A 142 5.99 -5.76 6.45
C LEU A 142 5.02 -4.63 6.83
N GLU A 143 5.28 -3.98 7.95
CA GLU A 143 4.58 -2.76 8.35
C GLU A 143 5.29 -1.57 7.72
N TYR A 144 4.57 -0.83 6.87
CA TYR A 144 5.08 0.41 6.30
C TYR A 144 4.88 1.58 7.26
N THR A 145 3.70 1.64 7.88
CA THR A 145 3.41 2.58 8.96
C THR A 145 2.31 2.05 9.87
N PHE A 146 2.44 2.31 11.16
CA PHE A 146 1.42 2.13 12.18
C PHE A 146 1.50 3.30 13.16
N ASP A 147 0.33 3.83 13.55
CA ASP A 147 0.25 4.96 14.47
C ASP A 147 1.15 6.15 14.04
N ASN A 148 1.17 6.41 12.73
CA ASN A 148 1.98 7.45 12.06
C ASN A 148 3.49 7.33 12.31
N LYS A 149 3.97 6.14 12.67
CA LYS A 149 5.38 5.81 12.81
C LYS A 149 5.88 5.09 11.59
N TYR A 150 6.99 5.52 11.08
CA TYR A 150 7.63 4.98 9.88
C TYR A 150 9.01 4.41 10.24
N PRO A 151 9.44 3.29 9.61
CA PRO A 151 10.84 2.89 9.64
C PRO A 151 11.75 3.99 9.10
N ASP A 152 12.97 4.10 9.62
CA ASP A 152 13.93 5.18 9.25
C ASP A 152 14.20 5.25 7.73
N ALA A 153 14.11 4.13 7.02
CA ALA A 153 14.32 4.06 5.58
C ALA A 153 13.06 4.33 4.74
N ALA A 154 11.89 4.45 5.38
CA ALA A 154 10.64 4.64 4.66
C ALA A 154 10.36 6.12 4.37
N ALA A 155 9.97 6.43 3.15
CA ALA A 155 9.42 7.73 2.82
C ALA A 155 8.03 7.89 3.46
N HIS A 156 7.74 9.06 4.02
CA HIS A 156 6.42 9.35 4.55
C HIS A 156 5.38 9.38 3.42
N LEU A 157 4.24 8.75 3.67
CA LEU A 157 3.12 8.79 2.74
C LEU A 157 2.47 10.17 2.73
N GLN A 158 2.09 10.59 1.55
CA GLN A 158 1.44 11.89 1.29
C GLN A 158 0.61 11.79 0.01
N ASP A 159 -0.05 12.88 -0.36
CA ASP A 159 -0.73 12.98 -1.63
C ASP A 159 0.22 12.65 -2.79
N GLU A 160 -0.31 11.98 -3.81
CA GLU A 160 0.42 11.58 -5.03
C GLU A 160 1.62 10.66 -4.78
N SER A 161 1.63 9.91 -3.66
CA SER A 161 2.65 8.91 -3.36
C SER A 161 2.21 7.49 -3.72
N ALA A 162 3.17 6.56 -3.81
CA ALA A 162 2.90 5.16 -4.06
C ALA A 162 3.91 4.24 -3.38
N ILE A 163 3.44 3.04 -3.02
CA ILE A 163 4.25 1.91 -2.56
C ILE A 163 4.18 0.82 -3.63
N PHE A 164 5.32 0.26 -3.99
CA PHE A 164 5.41 -0.89 -4.87
C PHE A 164 5.98 -2.08 -4.11
N ILE A 165 5.21 -3.15 -4.02
CA ILE A 165 5.56 -4.37 -3.30
C ILE A 165 5.91 -5.43 -4.32
N THR A 166 7.15 -5.89 -4.30
CA THR A 166 7.65 -6.89 -5.21
C THR A 166 8.63 -7.84 -4.50
N THR A 167 8.63 -9.10 -4.92
CA THR A 167 9.62 -10.10 -4.53
C THR A 167 10.60 -10.36 -5.67
N ARG A 168 10.57 -9.54 -6.73
CA ARG A 168 11.65 -9.59 -7.72
C ARG A 168 12.98 -9.32 -7.01
N ASN A 169 13.99 -10.09 -7.38
CA ASN A 169 15.33 -9.58 -7.17
C ASN A 169 15.44 -8.32 -8.04
N THR A 170 15.10 -7.19 -7.47
CA THR A 170 15.82 -6.01 -7.89
C THR A 170 17.27 -6.35 -7.55
N THR A 171 18.11 -6.59 -8.54
CA THR A 171 19.51 -6.24 -8.36
C THR A 171 19.43 -4.91 -7.67
N VAL A 172 19.86 -4.88 -6.41
CA VAL A 172 20.01 -3.60 -5.71
C VAL A 172 20.93 -2.87 -6.66
N LEU A 173 20.38 -1.94 -7.43
CA LEU A 173 21.21 -1.03 -8.18
C LEU A 173 22.14 -0.49 -7.12
N SER A 174 23.38 -0.94 -7.14
CA SER A 174 24.38 -0.37 -6.25
C SER A 174 24.22 1.12 -6.49
N SER A 175 23.97 1.89 -5.43
CA SER A 175 23.62 3.29 -5.53
C SER A 175 24.59 3.97 -6.49
N GLY A 176 24.16 4.20 -7.76
CA GLY A 176 25.03 4.71 -8.80
C GLY A 176 25.19 3.83 -10.06
N ASP A 177 24.79 2.54 -10.02
CA ASP A 177 24.78 1.68 -11.20
C ASP A 177 23.49 1.90 -12.01
N VAL A 178 23.54 2.87 -12.91
CA VAL A 178 22.36 3.31 -13.68
C VAL A 178 22.17 2.47 -14.94
N ASN A 179 23.25 1.92 -15.49
CA ASN A 179 23.24 1.10 -16.71
C ASN A 179 22.99 -0.39 -16.40
N GLN A 180 23.01 -0.80 -15.13
CA GLN A 180 22.75 -2.17 -14.64
C GLN A 180 23.78 -3.21 -15.11
N ASP A 181 25.05 -2.81 -15.18
CA ASP A 181 26.14 -3.71 -15.54
C ASP A 181 26.89 -4.29 -14.33
N ASP A 182 26.36 -4.07 -13.10
CA ASP A 182 26.91 -4.44 -11.80
C ASP A 182 28.21 -3.72 -11.42
N GLU A 183 28.60 -2.66 -12.16
CA GLU A 183 29.76 -1.83 -11.89
C GLU A 183 29.36 -0.36 -11.77
N VAL A 184 29.69 0.30 -10.67
CA VAL A 184 29.51 1.75 -10.52
C VAL A 184 30.69 2.48 -11.12
N ASN A 185 30.53 3.05 -12.31
CA ASN A 185 31.60 3.72 -13.03
C ASN A 185 31.13 4.92 -13.88
N ILE A 186 31.99 5.45 -14.73
CA ILE A 186 31.69 6.63 -15.56
C ILE A 186 30.56 6.36 -16.59
N LEU A 187 30.28 5.11 -16.95
CA LEU A 187 29.26 4.78 -17.92
C LEU A 187 27.87 5.05 -17.36
N ASP A 188 27.67 4.93 -16.05
CA ASP A 188 26.42 5.29 -15.37
C ASP A 188 26.10 6.76 -15.51
N ILE A 189 27.12 7.61 -15.39
CA ILE A 189 26.98 9.04 -15.56
C ILE A 189 26.57 9.38 -17.00
N ILE A 190 27.09 8.64 -17.97
CA ILE A 190 26.76 8.84 -19.40
C ILE A 190 25.28 8.51 -19.65
N VAL A 191 24.73 7.46 -19.03
CA VAL A 191 23.30 7.14 -19.14
C VAL A 191 22.43 8.26 -18.58
N VAL A 192 22.78 8.80 -17.41
CA VAL A 192 22.06 9.94 -16.80
C VAL A 192 22.11 11.18 -17.69
N ILE A 193 23.28 11.51 -18.23
CA ILE A 193 23.45 12.68 -19.11
C ILE A 193 22.60 12.50 -20.38
N ASN A 194 22.63 11.35 -21.01
CA ASN A 194 21.84 11.09 -22.20
C ASN A 194 20.34 11.16 -21.92
N HIS A 195 19.89 10.71 -20.75
CA HIS A 195 18.50 10.80 -20.36
C HIS A 195 18.05 12.26 -20.15
N ILE A 196 18.89 13.08 -19.55
CA ILE A 196 18.62 14.51 -19.35
C ILE A 196 18.56 15.25 -20.69
N LEU A 197 19.46 14.94 -21.63
CA LEU A 197 19.52 15.61 -22.94
C LEU A 197 18.34 15.25 -23.88
N VAL A 198 17.68 14.10 -23.67
CA VAL A 198 16.48 13.70 -24.44
C VAL A 198 15.20 14.40 -23.97
N ILE A 199 15.20 14.97 -22.76
CA ILE A 199 14.02 15.68 -22.21
C ILE A 199 13.95 17.14 -22.71
N GLU A 200 15.00 17.66 -23.35
CA GLU A 200 15.05 19.04 -23.84
C GLU A 200 14.71 19.20 -25.36
N GLU A 201 14.29 18.15 -26.04
CA GLU A 201 13.72 18.20 -27.40
C GLU A 201 12.18 17.98 -27.35
#